data_343b4547b5e51752771b433c0cb8dc5b
#
_entry.id   343b4547b5e51752771b433c0cb8dc5b
#
_cell.length_a   1.000
_cell.length_b   1.000
_cell.length_c   1.000
_cell.angle_alpha   90.00
_cell.angle_beta   90.00
_cell.angle_gamma   90.00
#
_symmetry.space_group_name_H-M   'P 1'
#
loop_
_entity.id
_entity.type
_entity.pdbx_description
1 polymer ?
#
loop_
_entity_poly.entity_id
_entity_poly.type
_entity_poly.pdbx_seq_one_letter_code
_entity_poly.pdbx_strand_id
1 'polypeptide(L)'
;MKFASHLTLLLAINSLAHADWKQWRGPTGQGHAKAKLPVKWSETENVTWRTSIPGKGWSSPVIEENQIWFTTAFETPASETETKERLKNNTGSVPVYVLSKVRLHAICVDKRTGKLLHNVEVITKEDPQWVHKLNSYASPTPIIENGKVYCHFGAYGSACVDAKTGKVVWQNQKIQIMHENGPGSTPVLHKNELIFHMDGSDKQFVVALNKNSGKEKWRTTRSGTMHTNPQLKKSYGTPVIRKIDGKPTLLSPGSNWLYAYDPSSGKELWKVEYGGLGFSLVPRPVTGHGMIFMSTGFMKAKLLAIRYEKTAKPDIAWSYNRGVSTQPSPLLLGDELYFVTESGGLVTCLDAHTGEKNWVERIGGNYSASPTSANGKIYFHSREGETTVLQAGKEFKVLAKNKLNGQHMASAAVDGNALILRTDKALYRIEQK
;
A
#
# COMPACT_ATOMS: atom_id res chain seq x y z
N MET A 1 -65.10 15.89 24.55
CA MET A 1 -63.80 16.25 23.83
C MET A 1 -62.83 15.11 23.98
N LYS A 2 -62.57 14.35 22.87
CA LYS A 2 -61.62 13.24 22.85
C LYS A 2 -60.37 13.77 22.22
N PHE A 3 -59.28 13.81 22.96
CA PHE A 3 -57.93 14.11 22.41
C PHE A 3 -57.33 12.84 21.79
N ALA A 4 -57.14 12.86 20.51
CA ALA A 4 -56.42 11.83 19.79
C ALA A 4 -54.90 12.16 19.84
N SER A 5 -54.14 11.33 20.56
CA SER A 5 -52.69 11.43 20.62
C SER A 5 -52.07 10.75 19.39
N HIS A 6 -51.46 11.51 18.49
CA HIS A 6 -50.68 10.96 17.35
C HIS A 6 -49.28 10.61 17.82
N LEU A 7 -49.01 9.32 17.95
CA LEU A 7 -47.69 8.78 18.22
C LEU A 7 -46.89 8.70 16.91
N THR A 8 -46.01 9.67 16.68
CA THR A 8 -45.12 9.67 15.53
C THR A 8 -43.98 8.70 15.79
N LEU A 9 -43.97 7.55 15.13
CA LEU A 9 -42.95 6.55 15.19
C LEU A 9 -41.74 7.02 14.35
N LEU A 10 -40.69 7.56 14.99
CA LEU A 10 -39.42 7.84 14.35
C LEU A 10 -38.69 6.52 14.10
N LEU A 11 -38.76 6.04 12.86
CA LEU A 11 -37.86 4.98 12.38
C LEU A 11 -36.41 5.51 12.32
N ALA A 12 -35.64 5.20 13.35
CA ALA A 12 -34.20 5.37 13.31
C ALA A 12 -33.62 4.38 12.28
N ILE A 13 -33.33 4.86 11.08
CA ILE A 13 -32.54 4.12 10.10
C ILE A 13 -31.11 4.02 10.67
N ASN A 14 -30.80 2.92 11.35
CA ASN A 14 -29.45 2.53 11.69
C ASN A 14 -28.71 2.22 10.38
N SER A 15 -28.17 3.24 9.72
CA SER A 15 -27.16 3.04 8.70
C SER A 15 -25.95 2.42 9.41
N LEU A 16 -25.73 1.12 9.21
CA LEU A 16 -24.47 0.47 9.53
C LEU A 16 -23.37 1.26 8.78
N ALA A 17 -22.75 2.19 9.48
CA ALA A 17 -21.63 2.94 8.93
C ALA A 17 -20.54 1.94 8.59
N HIS A 18 -20.45 1.56 7.32
CA HIS A 18 -19.32 0.79 6.82
C HIS A 18 -18.08 1.66 6.96
N ALA A 19 -17.04 1.11 7.56
CA ALA A 19 -15.80 1.87 7.76
C ALA A 19 -15.20 2.25 6.40
N ASP A 20 -15.01 3.56 6.19
CA ASP A 20 -14.35 4.09 5.01
C ASP A 20 -12.97 3.44 4.78
N TRP A 21 -12.55 3.34 3.51
CA TRP A 21 -11.25 2.78 3.11
C TRP A 21 -10.22 3.90 2.90
N LYS A 22 -9.93 4.67 3.96
CA LYS A 22 -9.21 5.96 3.91
C LYS A 22 -7.71 5.87 3.61
N GLN A 23 -7.12 4.69 3.71
CA GLN A 23 -5.70 4.44 3.52
C GLN A 23 -5.45 3.09 2.82
N TRP A 24 -4.21 2.88 2.38
CA TRP A 24 -3.80 1.61 1.79
C TRP A 24 -4.05 0.44 2.73
N ARG A 25 -4.69 -0.62 2.19
CA ARG A 25 -5.11 -1.82 2.91
C ARG A 25 -6.16 -1.57 4.01
N GLY A 26 -6.96 -0.51 3.86
CA GLY A 26 -8.15 -0.25 4.64
C GLY A 26 -7.95 0.29 6.05
N PRO A 27 -9.00 0.29 6.88
CA PRO A 27 -9.02 0.97 8.17
C PRO A 27 -7.89 0.55 9.10
N THR A 28 -7.55 -0.74 9.10
CA THR A 28 -6.44 -1.28 9.90
C THR A 28 -5.10 -1.26 9.18
N GLY A 29 -5.09 -1.00 7.86
CA GLY A 29 -3.91 -1.12 7.01
C GLY A 29 -3.41 -2.57 6.85
N GLN A 30 -4.23 -3.57 7.18
CA GLN A 30 -3.84 -4.99 7.12
C GLN A 30 -4.57 -5.79 6.03
N GLY A 31 -5.46 -5.16 5.25
CA GLY A 31 -6.15 -5.80 4.14
C GLY A 31 -7.45 -6.51 4.52
N HIS A 32 -8.05 -6.17 5.67
CA HIS A 32 -9.29 -6.79 6.14
C HIS A 32 -10.49 -5.91 5.87
N ALA A 33 -11.57 -6.53 5.39
CA ALA A 33 -12.89 -5.93 5.27
C ALA A 33 -13.96 -6.76 6.00
N LYS A 34 -14.91 -6.07 6.61
CA LYS A 34 -16.16 -6.68 7.10
C LYS A 34 -17.22 -6.50 6.01
N ALA A 35 -17.20 -7.39 5.01
CA ALA A 35 -18.02 -7.24 3.81
C ALA A 35 -18.38 -8.62 3.22
N LYS A 36 -19.51 -8.69 2.49
CA LYS A 36 -19.89 -9.84 1.66
C LYS A 36 -19.52 -9.54 0.21
N LEU A 37 -18.23 -9.65 -0.11
CA LEU A 37 -17.73 -9.37 -1.46
C LEU A 37 -18.12 -10.46 -2.46
N PRO A 38 -18.33 -10.11 -3.75
CA PRO A 38 -18.61 -11.08 -4.79
C PRO A 38 -17.46 -12.10 -4.92
N VAL A 39 -17.82 -13.34 -5.24
CA VAL A 39 -16.88 -14.44 -5.49
C VAL A 39 -16.62 -14.58 -6.99
N LYS A 40 -17.62 -14.34 -7.82
CA LYS A 40 -17.55 -14.44 -9.27
C LYS A 40 -17.88 -13.12 -9.95
N TRP A 41 -17.10 -12.78 -10.96
CA TRP A 41 -17.33 -11.63 -11.86
C TRP A 41 -16.56 -11.78 -13.17
N SER A 42 -16.97 -10.99 -14.16
CA SER A 42 -16.26 -10.81 -15.43
C SER A 42 -16.47 -9.37 -15.91
N GLU A 43 -16.03 -9.01 -17.11
CA GLU A 43 -16.32 -7.68 -17.69
C GLU A 43 -17.83 -7.40 -17.83
N THR A 44 -18.66 -8.43 -17.88
CA THR A 44 -20.11 -8.33 -18.10
C THR A 44 -20.96 -8.82 -16.93
N GLU A 45 -20.37 -9.43 -15.92
CA GLU A 45 -21.05 -10.00 -14.76
C GLU A 45 -20.58 -9.31 -13.48
N ASN A 46 -21.53 -8.87 -12.62
CA ASN A 46 -21.28 -8.25 -11.31
C ASN A 46 -20.41 -6.98 -11.35
N VAL A 47 -20.16 -6.38 -12.51
CA VAL A 47 -19.58 -5.05 -12.66
C VAL A 47 -20.70 -4.01 -12.67
N THR A 48 -20.73 -3.13 -11.64
CA THR A 48 -21.69 -2.05 -11.54
C THR A 48 -21.31 -0.91 -12.46
N TRP A 49 -20.03 -0.55 -12.49
CA TRP A 49 -19.48 0.41 -13.42
C TRP A 49 -17.98 0.15 -13.67
N ARG A 50 -17.55 0.61 -14.82
CA ARG A 50 -16.15 0.63 -15.26
C ARG A 50 -15.82 2.04 -15.78
N THR A 51 -14.75 2.63 -15.25
CA THR A 51 -14.29 3.97 -15.64
C THR A 51 -12.87 3.90 -16.18
N SER A 52 -12.65 4.34 -17.41
CA SER A 52 -11.29 4.50 -17.94
C SER A 52 -10.54 5.55 -17.16
N ILE A 53 -9.31 5.24 -16.73
CA ILE A 53 -8.48 6.14 -15.95
C ILE A 53 -7.33 6.68 -16.79
N PRO A 54 -7.02 8.00 -16.68
CA PRO A 54 -5.93 8.59 -17.45
C PRO A 54 -4.57 8.35 -16.79
N GLY A 55 -3.52 8.40 -17.60
CA GLY A 55 -2.14 8.30 -17.14
C GLY A 55 -1.75 6.91 -16.63
N LYS A 56 -0.58 6.82 -15.97
CA LYS A 56 0.01 5.58 -15.45
C LYS A 56 0.26 5.69 -13.95
N GLY A 57 -0.16 4.69 -13.17
CA GLY A 57 0.06 4.69 -11.72
C GLY A 57 -0.43 3.43 -11.05
N TRP A 58 0.26 3.04 -9.97
CA TRP A 58 0.00 1.80 -9.22
C TRP A 58 -0.57 2.02 -7.82
N SER A 59 -0.91 3.27 -7.47
CA SER A 59 -1.55 3.57 -6.19
C SER A 59 -2.90 2.87 -6.08
N SER A 60 -3.19 2.35 -4.89
CA SER A 60 -4.48 1.75 -4.57
C SER A 60 -5.57 2.83 -4.40
N PRO A 61 -6.84 2.52 -4.66
CA PRO A 61 -7.94 3.43 -4.35
C PRO A 61 -8.07 3.63 -2.84
N VAL A 62 -8.42 4.86 -2.44
CA VAL A 62 -8.88 5.20 -1.08
C VAL A 62 -10.25 5.84 -1.15
N ILE A 63 -11.07 5.64 -0.11
CA ILE A 63 -12.49 5.97 -0.14
C ILE A 63 -12.87 6.73 1.13
N GLU A 64 -13.51 7.88 0.96
CA GLU A 64 -14.19 8.62 2.02
C GLU A 64 -15.51 9.16 1.48
N GLU A 65 -16.60 8.99 2.20
CA GLU A 65 -17.93 9.41 1.80
C GLU A 65 -18.33 8.89 0.40
N ASN A 66 -18.55 9.78 -0.58
CA ASN A 66 -18.94 9.43 -1.95
C ASN A 66 -17.80 9.51 -2.96
N GLN A 67 -16.55 9.56 -2.50
CA GLN A 67 -15.36 9.78 -3.35
C GLN A 67 -14.37 8.64 -3.27
N ILE A 68 -13.84 8.27 -4.45
CA ILE A 68 -12.71 7.36 -4.59
C ILE A 68 -11.53 8.16 -5.13
N TRP A 69 -10.42 8.18 -4.39
CA TRP A 69 -9.21 8.90 -4.77
C TRP A 69 -8.04 7.95 -5.01
N PHE A 70 -7.23 8.28 -6.00
CA PHE A 70 -5.96 7.63 -6.31
C PHE A 70 -5.04 8.58 -7.05
N THR A 71 -3.76 8.23 -7.24
CA THR A 71 -2.79 9.06 -7.95
C THR A 71 -2.43 8.46 -9.31
N THR A 72 -2.02 9.30 -10.26
CA THR A 72 -1.55 8.90 -11.58
C THR A 72 -0.45 9.84 -12.08
N ALA A 73 0.28 9.42 -13.10
CA ALA A 73 1.33 10.20 -13.74
C ALA A 73 1.07 10.33 -15.25
N PHE A 74 1.25 11.53 -15.78
CA PHE A 74 1.31 11.77 -17.22
C PHE A 74 2.78 11.91 -17.58
N GLU A 75 3.26 10.98 -18.39
CA GLU A 75 4.68 10.76 -18.70
C GLU A 75 5.03 11.32 -20.07
N THR A 76 6.10 12.11 -20.16
CA THR A 76 6.73 12.52 -21.42
C THR A 76 8.09 11.82 -21.50
N PRO A 77 8.28 10.86 -22.40
CA PRO A 77 9.55 10.15 -22.54
C PRO A 77 10.71 11.08 -22.90
N ALA A 78 11.89 10.80 -22.38
CA ALA A 78 13.12 11.41 -22.84
C ALA A 78 13.50 10.87 -24.24
N SER A 79 14.24 11.64 -25.03
CA SER A 79 14.80 11.18 -26.29
C SER A 79 15.79 10.03 -26.06
N GLU A 80 16.09 9.27 -27.10
CA GLU A 80 17.09 8.20 -27.01
C GLU A 80 18.48 8.72 -26.64
N THR A 81 18.87 9.87 -27.16
CA THR A 81 20.15 10.52 -26.86
C THR A 81 20.22 10.93 -25.39
N GLU A 82 19.18 11.59 -24.90
CA GLU A 82 19.07 11.99 -23.49
C GLU A 82 19.05 10.76 -22.56
N THR A 83 18.30 9.72 -22.94
CA THR A 83 18.25 8.47 -22.18
C THR A 83 19.63 7.82 -22.06
N LYS A 84 20.37 7.72 -23.16
CA LYS A 84 21.75 7.18 -23.17
C LYS A 84 22.68 7.99 -22.28
N GLU A 85 22.63 9.32 -22.37
CA GLU A 85 23.49 10.19 -21.55
C GLU A 85 23.18 10.07 -20.06
N ARG A 86 21.89 10.12 -19.68
CA ARG A 86 21.46 10.02 -18.27
C ARG A 86 21.75 8.64 -17.65
N LEU A 87 21.77 7.58 -18.45
CA LEU A 87 22.08 6.21 -17.97
C LEU A 87 23.54 5.83 -18.07
N LYS A 88 24.40 6.69 -18.62
CA LYS A 88 25.84 6.40 -18.86
C LYS A 88 26.57 5.85 -17.63
N ASN A 89 26.25 6.36 -16.44
CA ASN A 89 26.87 5.95 -15.19
C ASN A 89 25.89 5.18 -14.27
N ASN A 90 24.79 4.65 -14.82
CA ASN A 90 23.83 3.88 -14.03
C ASN A 90 24.43 2.52 -13.65
N THR A 91 24.66 2.32 -12.36
CA THR A 91 25.08 1.03 -11.76
C THR A 91 23.93 0.29 -11.08
N GLY A 92 22.74 0.86 -11.15
CA GLY A 92 21.54 0.35 -10.50
C GLY A 92 20.72 -0.59 -11.38
N SER A 93 19.43 -0.65 -11.08
CA SER A 93 18.49 -1.54 -11.76
C SER A 93 18.28 -1.19 -13.23
N VAL A 94 18.18 -2.21 -14.06
CA VAL A 94 17.71 -2.14 -15.44
C VAL A 94 16.67 -3.24 -15.65
N PRO A 95 15.64 -3.07 -16.46
CA PRO A 95 15.34 -1.90 -17.29
C PRO A 95 14.59 -0.79 -16.54
N VAL A 96 14.84 0.46 -16.92
CA VAL A 96 14.25 1.67 -16.34
C VAL A 96 13.53 2.52 -17.39
N TYR A 97 12.61 3.40 -16.93
CA TYR A 97 12.02 4.46 -17.74
C TYR A 97 12.69 5.80 -17.42
N VAL A 98 13.17 6.47 -18.45
CA VAL A 98 13.71 7.83 -18.38
C VAL A 98 12.74 8.79 -19.05
N LEU A 99 12.32 9.82 -18.32
CA LEU A 99 11.39 10.83 -18.80
C LEU A 99 12.07 12.20 -18.86
N SER A 100 11.72 13.01 -19.84
CA SER A 100 12.05 14.44 -19.85
C SER A 100 11.12 15.21 -18.91
N LYS A 101 9.88 14.74 -18.72
CA LYS A 101 8.88 15.39 -17.86
C LYS A 101 7.89 14.41 -17.29
N VAL A 102 7.46 14.66 -16.05
CA VAL A 102 6.32 13.96 -15.44
C VAL A 102 5.39 14.95 -14.75
N ARG A 103 4.09 14.82 -15.00
CA ARG A 103 3.03 15.53 -14.27
C ARG A 103 2.30 14.53 -13.38
N LEU A 104 2.31 14.78 -12.08
CA LEU A 104 1.73 13.91 -11.06
C LEU A 104 0.36 14.46 -10.67
N HIS A 105 -0.66 13.59 -10.74
CA HIS A 105 -2.05 13.98 -10.55
C HIS A 105 -2.71 13.18 -9.43
N ALA A 106 -3.69 13.82 -8.78
CA ALA A 106 -4.70 13.19 -7.94
C ALA A 106 -6.02 13.09 -8.71
N ILE A 107 -6.57 11.91 -8.77
CA ILE A 107 -7.82 11.60 -9.51
C ILE A 107 -8.91 11.28 -8.50
N CYS A 108 -10.10 11.87 -8.70
CA CYS A 108 -11.32 11.57 -7.95
C CYS A 108 -12.41 11.02 -8.85
N VAL A 109 -13.04 9.95 -8.41
CA VAL A 109 -14.20 9.33 -9.06
C VAL A 109 -15.36 9.25 -8.06
N ASP A 110 -16.58 9.56 -8.52
CA ASP A 110 -17.81 9.32 -7.75
C ASP A 110 -17.99 7.82 -7.55
N LYS A 111 -18.09 7.37 -6.30
CA LYS A 111 -18.11 5.94 -5.99
C LYS A 111 -19.38 5.21 -6.42
N ARG A 112 -20.50 5.91 -6.61
CA ARG A 112 -21.77 5.30 -7.02
C ARG A 112 -21.89 5.18 -8.53
N THR A 113 -21.42 6.21 -9.25
CA THR A 113 -21.64 6.33 -10.71
C THR A 113 -20.40 6.04 -11.54
N GLY A 114 -19.22 6.02 -10.93
CA GLY A 114 -17.94 5.90 -11.63
C GLY A 114 -17.52 7.18 -12.38
N LYS A 115 -18.28 8.28 -12.28
CA LYS A 115 -17.97 9.53 -12.96
C LYS A 115 -16.67 10.15 -12.43
N LEU A 116 -15.81 10.62 -13.34
CA LEU A 116 -14.65 11.44 -12.99
C LEU A 116 -15.12 12.78 -12.40
N LEU A 117 -14.75 13.07 -11.16
CA LEU A 117 -15.06 14.32 -10.46
C LEU A 117 -13.91 15.31 -10.53
N HIS A 118 -12.68 14.86 -10.28
CA HIS A 118 -11.49 15.70 -10.30
C HIS A 118 -10.32 15.00 -11.00
N ASN A 119 -9.53 15.79 -11.73
CA ASN A 119 -8.24 15.42 -12.29
C ASN A 119 -7.28 16.59 -12.00
N VAL A 120 -6.58 16.49 -10.87
CA VAL A 120 -5.83 17.60 -10.28
C VAL A 120 -4.33 17.37 -10.50
N GLU A 121 -3.68 18.24 -11.28
CA GLU A 121 -2.22 18.27 -11.34
C GLU A 121 -1.69 18.79 -10.00
N VAL A 122 -0.90 17.97 -9.30
CA VAL A 122 -0.39 18.29 -7.96
C VAL A 122 1.10 18.60 -7.95
N ILE A 123 1.89 18.04 -8.84
CA ILE A 123 3.34 18.28 -8.97
C ILE A 123 3.76 18.06 -10.40
N THR A 124 4.60 18.94 -10.94
CA THR A 124 5.31 18.75 -12.21
C THR A 124 6.81 18.71 -11.94
N LYS A 125 7.51 17.77 -12.61
CA LYS A 125 8.97 17.63 -12.60
C LYS A 125 9.51 17.55 -14.01
N GLU A 126 10.46 18.43 -14.31
CA GLU A 126 11.36 18.27 -15.44
C GLU A 126 12.51 17.34 -15.02
N ASP A 127 12.99 16.55 -15.95
CA ASP A 127 14.10 15.60 -15.77
C ASP A 127 14.02 14.75 -14.48
N PRO A 128 12.87 14.08 -14.20
CA PRO A 128 12.72 13.33 -12.97
C PRO A 128 13.72 12.17 -12.92
N GLN A 129 14.10 11.73 -11.72
CA GLN A 129 14.81 10.45 -11.57
C GLN A 129 14.03 9.35 -12.28
N TRP A 130 14.72 8.37 -12.87
CA TRP A 130 14.08 7.21 -13.52
C TRP A 130 13.36 6.30 -12.54
N VAL A 131 12.50 5.46 -13.07
CA VAL A 131 11.82 4.39 -12.32
C VAL A 131 12.06 3.04 -12.98
N HIS A 132 12.05 1.96 -12.19
CA HIS A 132 12.08 0.59 -12.72
C HIS A 132 10.85 0.31 -13.59
N LYS A 133 10.97 -0.48 -14.66
CA LYS A 133 9.86 -0.78 -15.60
C LYS A 133 8.60 -1.35 -14.95
N LEU A 134 8.74 -2.09 -13.84
CA LEU A 134 7.59 -2.61 -13.08
C LEU A 134 7.02 -1.58 -12.10
N ASN A 135 7.65 -0.42 -11.94
CA ASN A 135 7.16 0.63 -11.05
C ASN A 135 6.47 1.75 -11.85
N SER A 136 5.95 2.75 -11.15
CA SER A 136 5.40 3.98 -11.72
C SER A 136 5.81 5.19 -10.87
N TYR A 137 5.67 6.38 -11.46
CA TYR A 137 5.90 7.65 -10.76
C TYR A 137 4.82 7.95 -9.71
N ALA A 138 3.69 7.22 -9.74
CA ALA A 138 2.54 7.36 -8.86
C ALA A 138 2.14 6.01 -8.21
N SER A 139 3.11 5.33 -7.57
CA SER A 139 2.88 4.06 -6.89
C SER A 139 2.43 4.20 -5.43
N PRO A 140 2.93 5.16 -4.62
CA PRO A 140 2.42 5.34 -3.28
C PRO A 140 0.93 5.66 -3.27
N THR A 141 0.19 5.00 -2.38
CA THR A 141 -1.25 5.22 -2.22
C THR A 141 -1.52 6.49 -1.43
N PRO A 142 -2.44 7.37 -1.85
CA PRO A 142 -2.81 8.55 -1.06
C PRO A 142 -3.55 8.15 0.22
N ILE A 143 -3.70 9.09 1.14
CA ILE A 143 -4.58 8.97 2.30
C ILE A 143 -5.65 10.04 2.18
N ILE A 144 -6.89 9.71 2.53
CA ILE A 144 -7.94 10.70 2.67
C ILE A 144 -8.42 10.76 4.11
N GLU A 145 -8.51 11.97 4.66
CA GLU A 145 -9.02 12.20 6.01
C GLU A 145 -9.68 13.57 6.11
N ASN A 146 -10.94 13.59 6.55
CA ASN A 146 -11.72 14.81 6.77
C ASN A 146 -11.70 15.75 5.56
N GLY A 147 -11.95 15.21 4.37
CA GLY A 147 -12.00 15.98 3.13
C GLY A 147 -10.63 16.49 2.64
N LYS A 148 -9.52 15.95 3.12
CA LYS A 148 -8.17 16.24 2.63
C LYS A 148 -7.52 14.99 2.09
N VAL A 149 -6.95 15.07 0.88
CA VAL A 149 -6.22 13.99 0.20
C VAL A 149 -4.74 14.28 0.26
N TYR A 150 -4.00 13.41 0.93
CA TYR A 150 -2.55 13.51 1.09
C TYR A 150 -1.87 12.60 0.09
N CYS A 151 -1.23 13.19 -0.92
CA CYS A 151 -0.50 12.50 -1.98
C CYS A 151 1.00 12.52 -1.68
N HIS A 152 1.67 11.39 -1.88
CA HIS A 152 3.12 11.25 -1.74
C HIS A 152 3.70 10.58 -2.97
N PHE A 153 4.80 11.09 -3.48
CA PHE A 153 5.45 10.61 -4.71
C PHE A 153 6.97 10.40 -4.48
N GLY A 154 7.36 9.98 -3.26
CA GLY A 154 8.77 9.81 -2.91
C GLY A 154 9.57 11.08 -3.09
N ALA A 155 10.73 10.99 -3.76
CA ALA A 155 11.63 12.11 -4.01
C ALA A 155 11.02 13.21 -4.91
N TYR A 156 9.90 12.97 -5.58
CA TYR A 156 9.25 14.01 -6.39
C TYR A 156 8.44 14.99 -5.53
N GLY A 157 8.05 14.58 -4.33
CA GLY A 157 7.38 15.46 -3.36
C GLY A 157 6.10 14.87 -2.77
N SER A 158 5.44 15.70 -1.97
CA SER A 158 4.14 15.44 -1.35
C SER A 158 3.23 16.64 -1.53
N ALA A 159 1.92 16.39 -1.58
CA ALA A 159 0.91 17.44 -1.73
C ALA A 159 -0.35 17.09 -0.92
N CYS A 160 -1.12 18.12 -0.56
CA CYS A 160 -2.46 17.99 -0.02
C CYS A 160 -3.45 18.63 -0.97
N VAL A 161 -4.55 17.93 -1.26
CA VAL A 161 -5.66 18.41 -2.09
C VAL A 161 -6.91 18.50 -1.23
N ASP A 162 -7.69 19.55 -1.39
CA ASP A 162 -9.04 19.65 -0.83
C ASP A 162 -9.99 18.78 -1.65
N ALA A 163 -10.57 17.76 -1.03
CA ALA A 163 -11.37 16.76 -1.72
C ALA A 163 -12.66 17.32 -2.31
N LYS A 164 -13.23 18.39 -1.71
CA LYS A 164 -14.47 19.01 -2.19
C LYS A 164 -14.24 19.86 -3.43
N THR A 165 -13.16 20.64 -3.43
CA THR A 165 -12.91 21.66 -4.48
C THR A 165 -11.90 21.22 -5.52
N GLY A 166 -11.10 20.18 -5.27
CA GLY A 166 -9.97 19.78 -6.10
C GLY A 166 -8.79 20.74 -6.04
N LYS A 167 -8.79 21.73 -5.16
CA LYS A 167 -7.68 22.71 -5.05
C LYS A 167 -6.50 22.12 -4.27
N VAL A 168 -5.29 22.36 -4.75
CA VAL A 168 -4.06 22.05 -4.02
C VAL A 168 -3.94 23.02 -2.83
N VAL A 169 -3.87 22.46 -1.61
CA VAL A 169 -3.76 23.19 -0.35
C VAL A 169 -2.31 23.54 -0.05
N TRP A 170 -1.43 22.54 -0.22
CA TRP A 170 0.02 22.72 -0.10
C TRP A 170 0.78 21.68 -0.92
N GLN A 171 2.05 22.00 -1.21
CA GLN A 171 3.04 21.11 -1.82
C GLN A 171 4.34 21.21 -1.04
N ASN A 172 5.07 20.08 -0.93
CA ASN A 172 6.42 20.02 -0.42
C ASN A 172 7.30 19.16 -1.34
N GLN A 173 8.27 19.78 -2.00
CA GLN A 173 9.22 19.15 -2.91
C GLN A 173 10.67 19.23 -2.39
N LYS A 174 10.86 19.57 -1.10
CA LYS A 174 12.19 19.81 -0.50
C LYS A 174 12.86 18.52 0.00
N ILE A 175 12.12 17.42 0.14
CA ILE A 175 12.63 16.16 0.67
C ILE A 175 13.11 15.31 -0.50
N GLN A 176 14.43 15.11 -0.60
CA GLN A 176 15.08 14.45 -1.72
C GLN A 176 15.93 13.28 -1.27
N ILE A 177 15.87 12.18 -2.02
CA ILE A 177 16.74 11.00 -1.96
C ILE A 177 17.00 10.48 -3.38
N MET A 178 18.03 9.65 -3.53
CA MET A 178 18.25 8.85 -4.73
C MET A 178 17.52 7.51 -4.57
N HIS A 179 16.26 7.42 -5.06
CA HIS A 179 15.46 6.20 -4.88
C HIS A 179 15.70 5.14 -5.96
N GLU A 180 16.23 5.50 -7.12
CA GLU A 180 16.63 4.64 -8.25
C GLU A 180 15.53 3.79 -8.90
N ASN A 181 14.75 3.04 -8.11
CA ASN A 181 13.66 2.21 -8.65
C ASN A 181 12.30 2.92 -8.66
N GLY A 182 12.25 4.19 -8.23
CA GLY A 182 11.03 4.98 -8.12
C GLY A 182 10.39 4.91 -6.72
N PRO A 183 9.31 5.66 -6.50
CA PRO A 183 8.65 5.75 -5.20
C PRO A 183 7.88 4.47 -4.87
N GLY A 184 7.84 4.08 -3.59
CA GLY A 184 7.11 2.88 -3.15
C GLY A 184 6.45 3.05 -1.78
N SER A 185 7.14 3.68 -0.82
CA SER A 185 6.60 3.89 0.52
C SER A 185 5.34 4.76 0.51
N THR A 186 4.25 4.22 1.03
CA THR A 186 2.99 4.94 1.25
C THR A 186 3.06 5.66 2.59
N PRO A 187 2.54 6.89 2.73
CA PRO A 187 2.52 7.59 4.00
C PRO A 187 1.52 6.98 4.99
N VAL A 188 1.66 7.34 6.27
CA VAL A 188 0.69 7.06 7.34
C VAL A 188 0.38 8.36 8.08
N LEU A 189 -0.83 8.47 8.65
CA LEU A 189 -1.23 9.59 9.48
C LEU A 189 -1.17 9.23 10.97
N HIS A 190 -0.68 10.16 11.77
CA HIS A 190 -0.78 10.15 13.23
C HIS A 190 -1.10 11.55 13.72
N LYS A 191 -2.27 11.78 14.28
CA LYS A 191 -2.70 13.12 14.70
C LYS A 191 -2.52 14.17 13.58
N ASN A 192 -1.56 15.08 13.73
CA ASN A 192 -1.22 16.11 12.77
C ASN A 192 0.02 15.81 11.93
N GLU A 193 0.55 14.60 12.01
CA GLU A 193 1.74 14.12 11.31
C GLU A 193 1.37 13.27 10.09
N LEU A 194 1.87 13.64 8.91
CA LEU A 194 1.96 12.81 7.71
C LEU A 194 3.36 12.21 7.69
N ILE A 195 3.47 10.91 7.98
CA ILE A 195 4.75 10.22 8.22
C ILE A 195 5.04 9.24 7.09
N PHE A 196 6.28 9.25 6.61
CA PHE A 196 6.80 8.28 5.64
C PHE A 196 8.31 8.11 5.83
N HIS A 197 8.84 7.00 5.34
CA HIS A 197 10.29 6.87 5.29
C HIS A 197 10.83 7.13 3.89
N MET A 198 12.08 7.58 3.83
CA MET A 198 12.83 7.94 2.64
C MET A 198 14.18 7.23 2.71
N ASP A 199 14.20 5.97 2.25
CA ASP A 199 15.39 5.12 2.30
C ASP A 199 15.93 4.92 0.87
N GLY A 200 16.74 5.87 0.43
CA GLY A 200 17.43 5.85 -0.86
C GLY A 200 18.79 5.17 -0.83
N SER A 201 19.53 5.23 -1.91
CA SER A 201 20.93 4.79 -1.95
C SER A 201 21.87 5.78 -1.26
N ASP A 202 21.53 7.06 -1.22
CA ASP A 202 22.32 8.15 -0.64
C ASP A 202 21.97 8.44 0.83
N LYS A 203 20.69 8.47 1.18
CA LYS A 203 20.17 8.84 2.50
C LYS A 203 19.08 7.88 2.95
N GLN A 204 18.99 7.63 4.27
CA GLN A 204 17.97 6.79 4.87
C GLN A 204 17.44 7.48 6.13
N PHE A 205 16.15 7.82 6.14
CA PHE A 205 15.50 8.51 7.25
C PHE A 205 13.98 8.32 7.27
N VAL A 206 13.39 8.55 8.42
CA VAL A 206 11.94 8.73 8.60
C VAL A 206 11.66 10.21 8.80
N VAL A 207 10.57 10.70 8.24
CA VAL A 207 10.19 12.10 8.31
C VAL A 207 8.69 12.26 8.52
N ALA A 208 8.31 13.28 9.27
CA ALA A 208 6.93 13.72 9.41
C ALA A 208 6.75 15.16 8.92
N LEU A 209 5.72 15.36 8.11
CA LEU A 209 5.22 16.67 7.76
C LEU A 209 4.00 17.02 8.64
N ASN A 210 3.83 18.29 8.94
CA ASN A 210 2.56 18.78 9.45
C ASN A 210 1.51 18.64 8.32
N LYS A 211 0.47 17.82 8.54
CA LYS A 211 -0.51 17.49 7.51
C LYS A 211 -1.31 18.70 7.00
N ASN A 212 -1.41 19.80 7.80
CA ASN A 212 -2.16 20.99 7.42
C ASN A 212 -1.34 21.99 6.59
N SER A 213 0.00 22.00 6.74
CA SER A 213 0.88 22.97 6.08
C SER A 213 1.94 22.39 5.17
N GLY A 214 2.15 21.06 5.20
CA GLY A 214 3.23 20.40 4.47
C GLY A 214 4.64 20.70 4.97
N LYS A 215 4.80 21.48 6.06
CA LYS A 215 6.10 21.77 6.65
C LYS A 215 6.64 20.58 7.44
N GLU A 216 7.95 20.34 7.34
CA GLU A 216 8.63 19.31 8.13
C GLU A 216 8.51 19.60 9.63
N LYS A 217 8.10 18.59 10.41
CA LYS A 217 8.00 18.64 11.87
C LYS A 217 9.19 18.00 12.55
N TRP A 218 9.54 16.82 12.10
CA TRP A 218 10.69 16.08 12.59
C TRP A 218 11.26 15.16 11.49
N ARG A 219 12.53 14.85 11.62
CA ARG A 219 13.26 13.90 10.79
C ARG A 219 14.22 13.10 11.66
N THR A 220 14.27 11.79 11.45
CA THR A 220 15.18 10.90 12.16
C THR A 220 15.98 10.07 11.16
N THR A 221 17.27 10.29 11.11
CA THR A 221 18.20 9.45 10.32
C THR A 221 18.20 8.03 10.88
N ARG A 222 18.21 7.02 10.01
CA ARG A 222 18.29 5.62 10.41
C ARG A 222 19.59 5.37 11.18
N SER A 223 19.47 4.71 12.32
CA SER A 223 20.61 4.30 13.15
C SER A 223 21.04 2.87 12.82
N GLY A 224 22.19 2.45 13.36
CA GLY A 224 22.73 1.10 13.19
C GLY A 224 23.55 0.92 11.92
N THR A 225 24.23 -0.21 11.84
CA THR A 225 25.12 -0.53 10.72
C THR A 225 24.30 -0.92 9.49
N MET A 226 24.55 -0.26 8.38
CA MET A 226 23.99 -0.57 7.08
C MET A 226 25.06 -1.17 6.16
N HIS A 227 24.63 -1.80 5.10
CA HIS A 227 25.53 -2.34 4.09
C HIS A 227 26.43 -1.24 3.51
N THR A 228 27.69 -1.55 3.18
CA THR A 228 28.62 -0.58 2.55
C THR A 228 28.19 -0.20 1.14
N ASN A 229 27.65 -1.15 0.36
CA ASN A 229 27.11 -0.89 -0.98
C ASN A 229 25.82 -0.05 -0.88
N PRO A 230 25.78 1.18 -1.47
CA PRO A 230 24.61 2.05 -1.45
C PRO A 230 23.33 1.39 -1.98
N GLN A 231 23.44 0.52 -2.99
CA GLN A 231 22.29 -0.18 -3.59
C GLN A 231 21.54 -1.06 -2.60
N LEU A 232 22.23 -1.57 -1.58
CA LEU A 232 21.65 -2.46 -0.58
C LEU A 232 21.08 -1.74 0.64
N LYS A 233 21.10 -0.40 0.67
CA LYS A 233 20.54 0.43 1.77
C LYS A 233 19.08 0.80 1.56
N LYS A 234 18.53 0.56 0.37
CA LYS A 234 17.19 1.01 -0.02
C LYS A 234 16.08 0.20 0.64
N SER A 235 14.99 0.89 1.01
CA SER A 235 13.73 0.29 1.44
C SER A 235 12.56 1.09 0.88
N TYR A 236 11.55 0.40 0.35
CA TYR A 236 10.35 0.97 -0.25
C TYR A 236 9.09 0.56 0.51
N GLY A 237 9.24 -0.18 1.60
CA GLY A 237 8.14 -0.67 2.41
C GLY A 237 7.34 0.48 3.04
N THR A 238 6.08 0.22 3.34
CA THR A 238 5.21 1.19 3.99
C THR A 238 5.26 1.00 5.50
N PRO A 239 5.46 2.07 6.29
CA PRO A 239 5.41 1.98 7.74
C PRO A 239 3.98 1.67 8.22
N VAL A 240 3.87 1.23 9.47
CA VAL A 240 2.58 0.97 10.12
C VAL A 240 2.58 1.48 11.56
N ILE A 241 1.48 2.09 11.99
CA ILE A 241 1.32 2.51 13.39
C ILE A 241 0.49 1.46 14.12
N ARG A 242 1.00 1.01 15.27
CA ARG A 242 0.34 0.05 16.15
C ARG A 242 0.43 0.52 17.59
N LYS A 243 -0.51 0.07 18.41
CA LYS A 243 -0.45 0.28 19.83
C LYS A 243 0.39 -0.86 20.44
N ILE A 244 1.55 -0.53 20.99
CA ILE A 244 2.46 -1.44 21.68
C ILE A 244 2.58 -0.93 23.13
N ASP A 245 2.33 -1.78 24.09
CA ASP A 245 2.29 -1.43 25.53
C ASP A 245 1.45 -0.17 25.80
N GLY A 246 0.29 -0.10 25.16
CA GLY A 246 -0.63 1.02 25.29
C GLY A 246 -0.23 2.29 24.54
N LYS A 247 0.95 2.38 23.92
CA LYS A 247 1.50 3.57 23.26
C LYS A 247 1.49 3.43 21.72
N PRO A 248 1.10 4.48 20.96
CA PRO A 248 1.27 4.49 19.52
C PRO A 248 2.76 4.31 19.17
N THR A 249 3.05 3.34 18.33
CA THR A 249 4.40 3.00 17.86
C THR A 249 4.41 2.90 16.36
N LEU A 250 5.30 3.65 15.71
CA LEU A 250 5.53 3.58 14.28
C LEU A 250 6.55 2.47 13.99
N LEU A 251 6.11 1.40 13.36
CA LEU A 251 6.97 0.32 12.87
C LEU A 251 7.39 0.64 11.45
N SER A 252 8.67 0.74 11.21
CA SER A 252 9.23 1.17 9.93
C SER A 252 10.31 0.19 9.45
N PRO A 253 10.01 -0.65 8.44
CA PRO A 253 10.98 -1.58 7.89
C PRO A 253 12.05 -0.80 7.11
N GLY A 254 13.31 -1.04 7.42
CA GLY A 254 14.47 -0.49 6.72
C GLY A 254 15.41 -1.60 6.27
N SER A 255 16.48 -1.26 5.58
CA SER A 255 17.53 -2.22 5.25
C SER A 255 18.24 -2.71 6.52
N ASN A 256 18.39 -4.02 6.69
CA ASN A 256 19.01 -4.74 7.82
C ASN A 256 18.27 -4.63 9.16
N TRP A 257 17.30 -3.72 9.31
CA TRP A 257 16.67 -3.39 10.57
C TRP A 257 15.16 -3.19 10.46
N LEU A 258 14.40 -3.67 11.43
CA LEU A 258 13.07 -3.16 11.73
C LEU A 258 13.20 -2.12 12.83
N TYR A 259 12.70 -0.92 12.59
CA TYR A 259 12.72 0.20 13.53
C TYR A 259 11.35 0.45 14.14
N ALA A 260 11.35 0.89 15.39
CA ALA A 260 10.18 1.43 16.08
C ALA A 260 10.46 2.86 16.56
N TYR A 261 9.53 3.76 16.23
CA TYR A 261 9.63 5.17 16.60
C TYR A 261 8.37 5.64 17.33
N ASP A 262 8.52 6.67 18.15
CA ASP A 262 7.40 7.49 18.59
C ASP A 262 6.90 8.31 17.38
N PRO A 263 5.65 8.11 16.92
CA PRO A 263 5.16 8.80 15.73
C PRO A 263 4.99 10.31 15.90
N SER A 264 4.91 10.83 17.14
CA SER A 264 4.74 12.26 17.40
C SER A 264 6.06 13.04 17.37
N SER A 265 7.18 12.40 17.73
CA SER A 265 8.50 13.03 17.88
C SER A 265 9.58 12.49 16.96
N GLY A 266 9.36 11.31 16.35
CA GLY A 266 10.37 10.59 15.57
C GLY A 266 11.48 9.96 16.43
N LYS A 267 11.36 9.98 17.78
CA LYS A 267 12.33 9.34 18.65
C LYS A 267 12.36 7.83 18.41
N GLU A 268 13.55 7.27 18.13
CA GLU A 268 13.72 5.82 18.08
C GLU A 268 13.49 5.21 19.47
N LEU A 269 12.59 4.24 19.53
CA LEU A 269 12.24 3.54 20.75
C LEU A 269 13.05 2.25 20.90
N TRP A 270 13.10 1.48 19.83
CA TRP A 270 13.87 0.25 19.71
C TRP A 270 14.04 -0.13 18.24
N LYS A 271 14.92 -1.08 17.97
CA LYS A 271 15.07 -1.70 16.65
C LYS A 271 15.50 -3.16 16.80
N VAL A 272 15.20 -3.96 15.77
CA VAL A 272 15.61 -5.37 15.68
C VAL A 272 16.47 -5.55 14.44
N GLU A 273 17.67 -6.05 14.63
CA GLU A 273 18.57 -6.42 13.55
C GLU A 273 18.14 -7.75 12.95
N TYR A 274 18.00 -7.80 11.63
CA TYR A 274 17.79 -9.05 10.90
C TYR A 274 18.91 -9.30 9.86
N GLY A 275 19.86 -8.37 9.73
CA GLY A 275 21.04 -8.49 8.91
C GLY A 275 20.79 -8.41 7.40
N GLY A 276 21.72 -8.90 6.61
CA GLY A 276 21.69 -8.83 5.13
C GLY A 276 20.73 -9.81 4.48
N LEU A 277 19.47 -9.85 4.91
CA LEU A 277 18.40 -10.68 4.33
C LEU A 277 17.69 -9.95 3.17
N GLY A 278 18.40 -9.79 2.06
CA GLY A 278 17.89 -9.06 0.90
C GLY A 278 17.96 -7.53 1.07
N PHE A 279 17.42 -6.83 0.10
CA PHE A 279 17.39 -5.36 0.02
C PHE A 279 16.14 -4.91 -0.74
N SER A 280 15.90 -3.60 -0.81
CA SER A 280 14.72 -3.05 -1.49
C SER A 280 13.40 -3.63 -0.95
N LEU A 281 13.21 -3.61 0.38
CA LEU A 281 11.98 -4.08 1.01
C LEU A 281 10.78 -3.33 0.43
N VAL A 282 9.73 -4.07 0.06
CA VAL A 282 8.46 -3.50 -0.42
C VAL A 282 7.29 -3.87 0.50
N PRO A 283 7.18 -5.12 1.00
CA PRO A 283 6.01 -5.52 1.78
C PRO A 283 5.85 -4.70 3.07
N ARG A 284 4.61 -4.30 3.34
CA ARG A 284 4.23 -3.70 4.63
C ARG A 284 4.15 -4.80 5.70
N PRO A 285 4.70 -4.60 6.88
CA PRO A 285 4.50 -5.52 7.99
C PRO A 285 3.03 -5.62 8.40
N VAL A 286 2.60 -6.81 8.82
CA VAL A 286 1.31 -7.03 9.50
C VAL A 286 1.54 -7.44 10.94
N THR A 287 0.55 -7.25 11.80
CA THR A 287 0.70 -7.48 13.24
C THR A 287 -0.48 -8.27 13.81
N GLY A 288 -0.22 -9.14 14.74
CA GLY A 288 -1.17 -9.90 15.53
C GLY A 288 -0.45 -10.86 16.46
N HIS A 289 -1.16 -11.42 17.44
CA HIS A 289 -0.63 -12.41 18.39
C HIS A 289 0.65 -11.96 19.14
N GLY A 290 0.78 -10.64 19.39
CA GLY A 290 1.98 -10.09 20.02
C GLY A 290 3.22 -10.11 19.12
N MET A 291 3.04 -10.29 17.82
CA MET A 291 4.12 -10.38 16.81
C MET A 291 3.94 -9.42 15.64
N ILE A 292 5.06 -9.09 15.01
CA ILE A 292 5.16 -8.37 13.75
C ILE A 292 5.64 -9.38 12.70
N PHE A 293 4.85 -9.58 11.63
CA PHE A 293 5.22 -10.43 10.51
C PHE A 293 5.72 -9.56 9.36
N MET A 294 6.95 -9.75 8.96
CA MET A 294 7.65 -8.91 8.00
C MET A 294 8.40 -9.76 6.98
N SER A 295 8.14 -9.56 5.70
CA SER A 295 9.02 -10.07 4.65
C SER A 295 10.24 -9.17 4.51
N THR A 296 11.41 -9.75 4.35
CA THR A 296 12.64 -9.03 4.01
C THR A 296 12.73 -8.77 2.50
N GLY A 297 13.81 -8.20 2.02
CA GLY A 297 13.88 -7.69 0.67
C GLY A 297 14.24 -8.72 -0.41
N PHE A 298 14.41 -8.20 -1.61
CA PHE A 298 14.75 -8.92 -2.83
C PHE A 298 16.03 -9.77 -2.69
N MET A 299 16.14 -10.88 -3.40
CA MET A 299 17.20 -11.90 -3.49
C MET A 299 17.30 -12.87 -2.31
N LYS A 300 17.21 -12.43 -1.07
CA LYS A 300 17.35 -13.29 0.13
C LYS A 300 16.15 -13.15 1.05
N ALA A 301 14.94 -13.13 0.46
CA ALA A 301 13.73 -12.93 1.21
C ALA A 301 13.50 -14.01 2.28
N LYS A 302 13.20 -13.55 3.49
CA LYS A 302 12.66 -14.35 4.58
C LYS A 302 11.41 -13.67 5.11
N LEU A 303 10.47 -14.46 5.58
CA LEU A 303 9.38 -13.99 6.42
C LEU A 303 9.83 -14.14 7.87
N LEU A 304 9.80 -13.05 8.62
CA LEU A 304 10.20 -13.00 10.01
C LEU A 304 8.97 -12.75 10.89
N ALA A 305 8.84 -13.49 11.97
CA ALA A 305 7.95 -13.16 13.08
C ALA A 305 8.77 -12.57 14.22
N ILE A 306 8.53 -11.31 14.52
CA ILE A 306 9.24 -10.55 15.55
C ILE A 306 8.30 -10.36 16.71
N ARG A 307 8.61 -10.97 17.86
CA ARG A 307 7.85 -10.86 19.10
C ARG A 307 8.12 -9.50 19.73
N TYR A 308 7.07 -8.81 20.13
CA TYR A 308 7.18 -7.52 20.85
C TYR A 308 6.39 -7.48 22.15
N GLU A 309 5.49 -8.43 22.38
CA GLU A 309 4.75 -8.55 23.63
C GLU A 309 5.37 -9.61 24.55
N LYS A 310 5.25 -9.40 25.84
CA LYS A 310 5.74 -10.32 26.89
C LYS A 310 7.23 -10.68 26.74
N THR A 311 8.02 -9.72 26.29
CA THR A 311 9.48 -9.85 26.16
C THR A 311 10.16 -8.57 26.65
N ALA A 312 11.33 -8.69 27.26
CA ALA A 312 12.11 -7.54 27.73
C ALA A 312 12.65 -6.70 26.54
N LYS A 313 12.88 -7.33 25.39
CA LYS A 313 13.34 -6.72 24.16
C LYS A 313 12.76 -7.49 22.97
N PRO A 314 12.23 -6.81 21.93
CA PRO A 314 11.77 -7.48 20.73
C PRO A 314 12.84 -8.37 20.10
N ASP A 315 12.45 -9.58 19.68
CA ASP A 315 13.33 -10.62 19.12
C ASP A 315 12.64 -11.38 17.98
N ILE A 316 13.44 -12.06 17.15
CA ILE A 316 12.93 -12.92 16.09
C ILE A 316 12.51 -14.25 16.69
N ALA A 317 11.20 -14.49 16.82
CA ALA A 317 10.63 -15.72 17.37
C ALA A 317 10.79 -16.91 16.42
N TRP A 318 10.53 -16.70 15.13
CA TRP A 318 10.71 -17.67 14.08
C TRP A 318 10.93 -17.01 12.71
N SER A 319 11.42 -17.78 11.74
CA SER A 319 11.58 -17.33 10.36
C SER A 319 11.24 -18.42 9.36
N TYR A 320 10.72 -18.02 8.19
CA TYR A 320 10.40 -18.90 7.07
C TYR A 320 11.12 -18.39 5.80
N ASN A 321 11.64 -19.32 4.95
CA ASN A 321 12.54 -18.95 3.84
C ASN A 321 12.21 -19.60 2.48
N ARG A 322 11.01 -20.15 2.31
CA ARG A 322 10.63 -20.80 1.05
C ARG A 322 9.49 -20.02 0.38
N GLY A 323 9.70 -19.59 -0.88
CA GLY A 323 8.65 -18.88 -1.64
C GLY A 323 8.10 -17.66 -0.91
N VAL A 324 8.97 -16.85 -0.29
CA VAL A 324 8.57 -15.65 0.44
C VAL A 324 8.33 -14.50 -0.54
N SER A 325 7.24 -13.78 -0.34
CA SER A 325 6.89 -12.59 -1.12
C SER A 325 7.90 -11.47 -0.94
N THR A 326 8.30 -10.82 -2.04
CA THR A 326 9.15 -9.62 -2.03
C THR A 326 8.42 -8.35 -2.45
N GLN A 327 7.19 -8.43 -2.93
CA GLN A 327 6.34 -7.28 -3.31
C GLN A 327 4.99 -7.27 -2.61
N PRO A 328 4.10 -8.27 -2.77
CA PRO A 328 2.86 -8.32 -2.01
C PRO A 328 3.11 -8.41 -0.50
N SER A 329 2.37 -7.63 0.27
CA SER A 329 2.42 -7.74 1.74
C SER A 329 1.72 -9.01 2.21
N PRO A 330 2.15 -9.63 3.31
CA PRO A 330 1.44 -10.76 3.89
C PRO A 330 0.04 -10.36 4.40
N LEU A 331 -0.79 -11.36 4.65
CA LEU A 331 -2.12 -11.22 5.22
C LEU A 331 -2.26 -12.16 6.41
N LEU A 332 -2.50 -11.63 7.59
CA LEU A 332 -2.81 -12.40 8.79
C LEU A 332 -4.33 -12.47 8.93
N LEU A 333 -4.92 -13.65 8.95
CA LEU A 333 -6.37 -13.84 9.12
C LEU A 333 -6.63 -14.98 10.11
N GLY A 334 -7.13 -14.63 11.30
CA GLY A 334 -7.15 -15.57 12.42
C GLY A 334 -5.74 -15.96 12.83
N ASP A 335 -5.48 -17.25 12.93
CA ASP A 335 -4.17 -17.82 13.27
C ASP A 335 -3.34 -18.18 12.04
N GLU A 336 -3.84 -17.91 10.84
CA GLU A 336 -3.17 -18.23 9.58
C GLU A 336 -2.53 -16.98 8.97
N LEU A 337 -1.29 -17.13 8.49
CA LEU A 337 -0.52 -16.13 7.77
C LEU A 337 -0.36 -16.53 6.30
N TYR A 338 -0.89 -15.70 5.40
CA TYR A 338 -0.90 -15.95 3.96
C TYR A 338 0.03 -14.99 3.23
N PHE A 339 0.73 -15.48 2.21
CA PHE A 339 1.50 -14.65 1.28
C PHE A 339 1.63 -15.35 -0.07
N VAL A 340 1.88 -14.55 -1.12
CA VAL A 340 2.05 -15.02 -2.50
C VAL A 340 3.34 -14.49 -3.08
N THR A 341 4.07 -15.32 -3.82
CA THR A 341 5.29 -14.88 -4.52
C THR A 341 4.96 -13.91 -5.64
N GLU A 342 5.86 -12.97 -5.91
CA GLU A 342 5.75 -12.00 -7.01
C GLU A 342 5.82 -12.65 -8.40
N SER A 343 6.38 -13.86 -8.50
CA SER A 343 6.49 -14.63 -9.74
C SER A 343 5.96 -16.04 -9.55
N GLY A 344 5.16 -16.51 -10.53
CA GLY A 344 4.63 -17.86 -10.58
C GLY A 344 3.53 -18.18 -9.57
N GLY A 345 3.11 -17.23 -8.75
CA GLY A 345 1.93 -17.33 -7.89
C GLY A 345 1.93 -18.49 -6.91
N LEU A 346 3.04 -18.74 -6.22
CA LEU A 346 3.09 -19.71 -5.12
C LEU A 346 2.49 -19.05 -3.87
N VAL A 347 1.35 -19.56 -3.41
CA VAL A 347 0.70 -19.13 -2.16
C VAL A 347 1.10 -20.05 -1.04
N THR A 348 1.48 -19.47 0.08
CA THR A 348 1.82 -20.18 1.31
C THR A 348 0.87 -19.78 2.42
N CYS A 349 0.40 -20.75 3.20
CA CYS A 349 -0.33 -20.56 4.46
C CYS A 349 0.50 -21.18 5.59
N LEU A 350 0.84 -20.35 6.57
CA LEU A 350 1.54 -20.78 7.79
C LEU A 350 0.63 -20.61 9.01
N ASP A 351 0.90 -21.39 10.04
CA ASP A 351 0.48 -21.08 11.40
C ASP A 351 1.25 -19.84 11.88
N ALA A 352 0.56 -18.78 12.29
CA ALA A 352 1.18 -17.51 12.65
C ALA A 352 1.97 -17.58 13.98
N HIS A 353 1.63 -18.50 14.88
CA HIS A 353 2.31 -18.65 16.17
C HIS A 353 3.65 -19.37 16.04
N THR A 354 3.71 -20.40 15.17
CA THR A 354 4.86 -21.31 15.09
C THR A 354 5.69 -21.12 13.81
N GLY A 355 5.11 -20.56 12.75
CA GLY A 355 5.71 -20.52 11.41
C GLY A 355 5.65 -21.85 10.68
N GLU A 356 4.96 -22.86 11.23
CA GLU A 356 4.76 -24.14 10.59
C GLU A 356 3.84 -24.02 9.38
N LYS A 357 4.14 -24.80 8.35
CA LYS A 357 3.41 -24.78 7.09
C LYS A 357 2.11 -25.59 7.21
N ASN A 358 0.97 -24.93 6.98
CA ASN A 358 -0.29 -25.61 6.74
C ASN A 358 -0.33 -26.17 5.30
N TRP A 359 -0.11 -25.30 4.31
CA TRP A 359 -0.05 -25.71 2.90
C TRP A 359 0.77 -24.71 2.06
N VAL A 360 1.21 -25.19 0.87
CA VAL A 360 1.85 -24.36 -0.17
C VAL A 360 1.32 -24.82 -1.52
N GLU A 361 0.65 -23.93 -2.25
CA GLU A 361 -0.02 -24.26 -3.49
C GLU A 361 0.17 -23.18 -4.56
N ARG A 362 0.15 -23.58 -5.82
CA ARG A 362 0.34 -22.70 -6.95
C ARG A 362 -0.99 -22.28 -7.57
N ILE A 363 -1.26 -20.98 -7.58
CA ILE A 363 -2.45 -20.41 -8.23
C ILE A 363 -2.15 -19.81 -9.62
N GLY A 364 -0.84 -19.69 -9.97
CA GLY A 364 -0.36 -19.12 -11.24
C GLY A 364 -0.29 -17.59 -11.22
N GLY A 365 0.22 -17.01 -12.31
CA GLY A 365 0.34 -15.56 -12.48
C GLY A 365 1.50 -14.92 -11.71
N ASN A 366 1.60 -13.59 -11.83
CA ASN A 366 2.60 -12.76 -11.17
C ASN A 366 1.89 -11.68 -10.32
N TYR A 367 2.46 -11.33 -9.17
CA TYR A 367 1.77 -10.50 -8.19
C TYR A 367 2.59 -9.30 -7.74
N SER A 368 1.96 -8.12 -7.72
CA SER A 368 2.43 -6.90 -7.05
C SER A 368 1.42 -6.40 -6.02
N ALA A 369 0.12 -6.57 -6.32
CA ALA A 369 -0.96 -6.25 -5.41
C ALA A 369 -0.93 -7.11 -4.15
N SER A 370 -1.13 -6.49 -3.00
CA SER A 370 -1.30 -7.21 -1.73
C SER A 370 -2.71 -7.80 -1.62
N PRO A 371 -2.88 -8.98 -1.04
CA PRO A 371 -4.18 -9.61 -0.90
C PRO A 371 -5.11 -8.82 0.04
N THR A 372 -6.40 -8.99 -0.21
CA THR A 372 -7.49 -8.46 0.62
C THR A 372 -8.35 -9.60 1.12
N SER A 373 -8.84 -9.53 2.36
CA SER A 373 -9.76 -10.54 2.90
C SER A 373 -11.11 -9.95 3.28
N ALA A 374 -12.16 -10.74 3.08
CA ALA A 374 -13.51 -10.43 3.52
C ALA A 374 -14.30 -11.71 3.79
N ASN A 375 -14.97 -11.79 4.95
CA ASN A 375 -15.86 -12.88 5.31
C ASN A 375 -15.25 -14.28 5.04
N GLY A 376 -14.05 -14.54 5.55
CA GLY A 376 -13.35 -15.82 5.41
C GLY A 376 -12.85 -16.15 4.00
N LYS A 377 -12.81 -15.17 3.09
CA LYS A 377 -12.27 -15.31 1.73
C LYS A 377 -11.07 -14.41 1.53
N ILE A 378 -10.14 -14.85 0.68
CA ILE A 378 -8.92 -14.11 0.33
C ILE A 378 -8.90 -13.91 -1.18
N TYR A 379 -8.62 -12.66 -1.60
CA TYR A 379 -8.61 -12.22 -2.98
C TYR A 379 -7.17 -11.90 -3.39
N PHE A 380 -6.60 -12.65 -4.33
CA PHE A 380 -5.27 -12.45 -4.89
C PHE A 380 -5.39 -11.92 -6.32
N HIS A 381 -4.86 -10.72 -6.58
CA HIS A 381 -4.97 -10.03 -7.87
C HIS A 381 -3.64 -10.11 -8.61
N SER A 382 -3.60 -10.79 -9.75
CA SER A 382 -2.39 -10.96 -10.56
C SER A 382 -2.20 -9.84 -11.58
N ARG A 383 -0.96 -9.63 -11.99
CA ARG A 383 -0.59 -8.67 -13.06
C ARG A 383 -1.23 -9.00 -14.40
N GLU A 384 -1.63 -10.23 -14.61
CA GLU A 384 -2.31 -10.68 -15.83
C GLU A 384 -3.80 -10.33 -15.82
N GLY A 385 -4.30 -9.63 -14.79
CA GLY A 385 -5.71 -9.25 -14.67
C GLY A 385 -6.62 -10.36 -14.15
N GLU A 386 -6.05 -11.44 -13.62
CA GLU A 386 -6.80 -12.51 -12.97
C GLU A 386 -6.90 -12.25 -11.45
N THR A 387 -8.06 -12.54 -10.88
CA THR A 387 -8.24 -12.60 -9.43
C THR A 387 -8.61 -14.02 -9.03
N THR A 388 -7.75 -14.65 -8.24
CA THR A 388 -8.04 -15.93 -7.59
C THR A 388 -8.65 -15.68 -6.22
N VAL A 389 -9.83 -16.26 -5.95
CA VAL A 389 -10.54 -16.18 -4.66
C VAL A 389 -10.35 -17.52 -3.94
N LEU A 390 -9.76 -17.49 -2.75
CA LEU A 390 -9.56 -18.64 -1.91
C LEU A 390 -10.51 -18.60 -0.68
N GLN A 391 -10.89 -19.79 -0.21
CA GLN A 391 -11.40 -19.97 1.16
C GLN A 391 -10.21 -19.87 2.12
N ALA A 392 -10.32 -19.04 3.17
CA ALA A 392 -9.32 -19.01 4.23
C ALA A 392 -9.43 -20.27 5.10
N GLY A 393 -8.30 -20.75 5.63
CA GLY A 393 -8.22 -21.91 6.53
C GLY A 393 -6.99 -22.77 6.29
N LYS A 394 -6.89 -23.85 7.07
CA LYS A 394 -5.78 -24.80 7.06
C LYS A 394 -5.81 -25.77 5.87
N GLU A 395 -6.84 -25.70 5.03
CA GLU A 395 -6.96 -26.48 3.79
C GLU A 395 -6.99 -25.54 2.59
N PHE A 396 -6.30 -25.91 1.52
CA PHE A 396 -6.31 -25.15 0.27
C PHE A 396 -7.59 -25.37 -0.51
N LYS A 397 -8.33 -24.28 -0.81
CA LYS A 397 -9.55 -24.33 -1.61
C LYS A 397 -9.73 -23.10 -2.47
N VAL A 398 -9.72 -23.29 -3.79
CA VAL A 398 -10.06 -22.24 -4.76
C VAL A 398 -11.59 -22.17 -4.90
N LEU A 399 -12.16 -20.97 -4.73
CA LEU A 399 -13.59 -20.72 -4.89
C LEU A 399 -13.93 -20.22 -6.29
N ALA A 400 -13.06 -19.39 -6.86
CA ALA A 400 -13.24 -18.84 -8.21
C ALA A 400 -11.92 -18.27 -8.76
N LYS A 401 -11.86 -18.15 -10.10
CA LYS A 401 -10.91 -17.34 -10.86
C LYS A 401 -11.70 -16.38 -11.74
N ASN A 402 -11.39 -15.09 -11.64
CA ASN A 402 -12.10 -14.01 -12.31
C ASN A 402 -11.12 -13.24 -13.17
N LYS A 403 -11.56 -12.73 -14.33
CA LYS A 403 -10.70 -12.02 -15.27
C LYS A 403 -11.27 -10.65 -15.60
N LEU A 404 -10.42 -9.62 -15.55
CA LEU A 404 -10.68 -8.27 -16.06
C LEU A 404 -9.58 -7.84 -17.02
N ASN A 405 -9.89 -6.85 -17.85
CA ASN A 405 -8.95 -6.30 -18.82
C ASN A 405 -7.93 -5.37 -18.12
N GLY A 406 -6.65 -5.61 -18.40
CA GLY A 406 -5.54 -4.83 -17.85
C GLY A 406 -4.82 -5.55 -16.70
N GLN A 407 -3.83 -4.85 -16.13
CA GLN A 407 -2.94 -5.38 -15.11
C GLN A 407 -3.35 -4.91 -13.72
N HIS A 408 -3.45 -5.83 -12.76
CA HIS A 408 -3.65 -5.47 -11.35
C HIS A 408 -2.30 -5.27 -10.67
N MET A 409 -1.85 -4.02 -10.63
CA MET A 409 -0.65 -3.62 -9.87
C MET A 409 -1.03 -3.06 -8.49
N ALA A 410 -2.19 -2.43 -8.39
CA ALA A 410 -2.75 -1.85 -7.18
C ALA A 410 -3.51 -2.89 -6.34
N SER A 411 -3.43 -2.78 -5.02
CA SER A 411 -4.27 -3.55 -4.11
C SER A 411 -5.71 -3.05 -4.15
N ALA A 412 -6.67 -3.94 -3.93
CA ALA A 412 -8.09 -3.58 -3.91
C ALA A 412 -8.46 -2.69 -2.71
N ALA A 413 -9.52 -1.89 -2.91
CA ALA A 413 -10.27 -1.25 -1.83
C ALA A 413 -11.66 -1.87 -1.70
N VAL A 414 -12.31 -1.62 -0.58
CA VAL A 414 -13.65 -2.14 -0.28
C VAL A 414 -14.58 -1.00 0.13
N ASP A 415 -15.77 -0.95 -0.47
CA ASP A 415 -16.84 -0.01 -0.12
C ASP A 415 -18.15 -0.78 0.10
N GLY A 416 -18.59 -0.89 1.34
CA GLY A 416 -19.71 -1.76 1.67
C GLY A 416 -19.46 -3.21 1.24
N ASN A 417 -20.32 -3.75 0.38
CA ASN A 417 -20.15 -5.07 -0.22
C ASN A 417 -19.53 -5.02 -1.63
N ALA A 418 -19.02 -3.87 -2.06
CA ALA A 418 -18.34 -3.68 -3.32
C ALA A 418 -16.83 -3.84 -3.21
N LEU A 419 -16.24 -4.51 -4.19
CA LEU A 419 -14.81 -4.54 -4.43
C LEU A 419 -14.47 -3.44 -5.45
N ILE A 420 -13.52 -2.56 -5.10
CA ILE A 420 -13.01 -1.51 -5.98
C ILE A 420 -11.64 -1.94 -6.48
N LEU A 421 -11.58 -2.31 -7.75
CA LEU A 421 -10.36 -2.77 -8.40
C LEU A 421 -9.83 -1.74 -9.40
N ARG A 422 -8.54 -1.47 -9.31
CA ARG A 422 -7.81 -0.67 -10.30
C ARG A 422 -6.93 -1.56 -11.16
N THR A 423 -7.10 -1.45 -12.47
CA THR A 423 -6.12 -1.94 -13.45
C THR A 423 -5.27 -0.77 -13.98
N ASP A 424 -4.31 -1.06 -14.85
CA ASP A 424 -3.57 -0.03 -15.60
C ASP A 424 -4.46 0.77 -16.57
N LYS A 425 -5.69 0.30 -16.87
CA LYS A 425 -6.61 0.88 -17.87
C LYS A 425 -7.87 1.48 -17.26
N ALA A 426 -8.34 0.93 -16.14
CA ALA A 426 -9.65 1.29 -15.60
C ALA A 426 -9.76 1.09 -14.09
N LEU A 427 -10.76 1.76 -13.51
CA LEU A 427 -11.28 1.51 -12.19
C LEU A 427 -12.63 0.79 -12.34
N TYR A 428 -12.84 -0.24 -11.53
CA TYR A 428 -14.05 -1.07 -11.51
C TYR A 428 -14.70 -1.04 -10.15
N ARG A 429 -16.03 -0.99 -10.13
CA ARG A 429 -16.86 -1.32 -8.99
C ARG A 429 -17.55 -2.66 -9.24
N ILE A 430 -17.31 -3.62 -8.37
CA ILE A 430 -17.78 -5.00 -8.51
C ILE A 430 -18.65 -5.32 -7.31
N GLU A 431 -19.91 -5.64 -7.55
CA GLU A 431 -20.92 -5.97 -6.56
C GLU A 431 -21.75 -7.16 -7.01
N GLN A 432 -22.20 -7.96 -6.08
CA GLN A 432 -23.20 -8.98 -6.35
C GLN A 432 -24.51 -8.28 -6.73
N LYS A 433 -24.99 -8.51 -7.93
CA LYS A 433 -26.32 -8.08 -8.38
C LYS A 433 -27.39 -9.04 -7.92
#